data_3e6d272a6fa1179fc44e82b6dfa9a6f4
#
_entry.id   3e6d272a6fa1179fc44e82b6dfa9a6f4
#
_cell.length_a   1.000
_cell.length_b   1.000
_cell.length_c   1.000
_cell.angle_alpha   90.00
_cell.angle_beta   90.00
_cell.angle_gamma   90.00
#
_symmetry.space_group_name_H-M   'P 1'
#
loop_
_entity.id
_entity.type
_entity.pdbx_description
1 polymer ?
#
loop_
_entity_poly.entity_id
_entity_poly.type
_entity_poly.pdbx_seq_one_letter_code
_entity_poly.pdbx_strand_id
1 'polypeptide(L)'
;MPDGGPAGNGDPARNGARAGNGDPGESRGAPFLYVVVCAAGVASGVGALIDAALRRDWEVGVFATPVAMDGFFDTADVEARTGRPIRSAWRRPGEPRPFPAPDAVVVAPATFNTVNKWAAGLADTLAVATLCEACGLGVPVGVLPCVSDALASHPAYRASLDRLRGMGVRFGDPYEGGAAAGGDRRFHWERALDLLERH
;
A
#
# COMPACT_ATOMS: atom_id res chain seq x y z
N MET A 1 53.39 4.47 -41.90
CA MET A 1 53.21 5.65 -41.07
C MET A 1 52.15 6.53 -41.65
N PRO A 2 51.00 6.79 -40.99
CA PRO A 2 50.81 7.51 -39.73
C PRO A 2 49.86 6.83 -38.78
N ASP A 3 50.11 7.01 -37.64
CA ASP A 3 49.55 7.32 -36.35
C ASP A 3 48.01 7.49 -36.29
N GLY A 4 47.37 6.60 -35.56
CA GLY A 4 45.97 6.66 -35.18
C GLY A 4 45.82 6.56 -33.67
N GLY A 5 45.64 7.70 -33.01
CA GLY A 5 45.42 7.80 -31.56
C GLY A 5 44.08 7.21 -31.11
N PRO A 6 43.95 6.82 -29.84
CA PRO A 6 42.77 6.14 -29.34
C PRO A 6 41.61 7.11 -29.07
N ALA A 7 40.42 6.70 -29.51
CA ALA A 7 39.14 7.36 -29.26
C ALA A 7 38.80 7.30 -27.77
N GLY A 8 38.50 8.46 -27.19
CA GLY A 8 38.08 8.63 -25.80
C GLY A 8 36.71 8.01 -25.53
N ASN A 9 36.66 7.18 -24.50
CA ASN A 9 35.44 6.68 -23.89
C ASN A 9 34.72 7.85 -23.18
N GLY A 10 33.59 8.26 -23.72
CA GLY A 10 32.66 9.18 -23.08
C GLY A 10 31.99 8.50 -21.88
N ASP A 11 32.22 9.07 -20.73
CA ASP A 11 31.59 8.73 -19.44
C ASP A 11 30.07 9.02 -19.50
N PRO A 12 29.17 8.05 -19.28
CA PRO A 12 27.73 8.33 -19.22
C PRO A 12 27.40 9.06 -17.91
N ALA A 13 26.89 10.25 -18.07
CA ALA A 13 26.46 11.18 -17.05
C ALA A 13 25.77 10.52 -15.85
N ARG A 14 26.33 10.78 -14.66
CA ARG A 14 25.70 10.62 -13.35
C ARG A 14 24.42 11.45 -13.30
N ASN A 15 23.28 10.78 -13.43
CA ASN A 15 21.99 11.37 -13.14
C ASN A 15 21.72 11.26 -11.62
N GLY A 16 22.39 12.12 -10.86
CA GLY A 16 22.15 12.29 -9.44
C GLY A 16 20.81 12.99 -9.23
N ALA A 17 19.78 12.23 -8.92
CA ALA A 17 18.56 12.79 -8.37
C ALA A 17 18.90 13.43 -7.01
N ARG A 18 19.05 14.77 -7.00
CA ARG A 18 19.12 15.56 -5.76
C ARG A 18 17.77 15.39 -5.08
N ALA A 19 17.78 14.81 -3.89
CA ALA A 19 16.71 15.01 -2.90
C ALA A 19 16.57 16.52 -2.68
N GLY A 20 15.43 17.09 -3.09
CA GLY A 20 15.11 18.48 -2.84
C GLY A 20 14.95 18.66 -1.33
N ASN A 21 15.85 19.44 -0.72
CA ASN A 21 15.62 20.05 0.58
C ASN A 21 14.42 21.00 0.43
N GLY A 22 13.24 20.53 0.82
CA GLY A 22 12.07 21.41 0.98
C GLY A 22 12.36 22.40 2.10
N ASP A 23 12.09 23.66 1.84
CA ASP A 23 12.13 24.77 2.80
C ASP A 23 11.22 24.44 4.01
N PRO A 24 11.68 24.55 5.27
CA PRO A 24 10.88 24.22 6.45
C PRO A 24 9.70 25.17 6.74
N GLY A 25 9.36 26.08 5.81
CA GLY A 25 8.30 27.08 5.94
C GLY A 25 7.06 26.89 5.09
N GLU A 26 7.00 25.93 4.16
CA GLU A 26 5.76 25.64 3.44
C GLU A 26 4.83 24.80 4.31
N SER A 27 3.63 25.31 4.60
CA SER A 27 2.57 24.55 5.24
C SER A 27 2.30 23.30 4.38
N ARG A 28 2.76 22.14 4.84
CA ARG A 28 2.39 20.86 4.22
C ARG A 28 0.87 20.80 4.24
N GLY A 29 0.25 20.62 3.08
CA GLY A 29 -1.17 20.28 2.99
C GLY A 29 -1.50 19.07 3.88
N ALA A 30 -2.75 18.69 3.96
CA ALA A 30 -3.17 17.49 4.69
C ALA A 30 -2.30 16.28 4.28
N PRO A 31 -1.93 15.39 5.23
CA PRO A 31 -1.11 14.22 4.91
C PRO A 31 -1.87 13.27 3.98
N PHE A 32 -1.14 12.57 3.10
CA PHE A 32 -1.73 11.72 2.08
C PHE A 32 -1.59 10.24 2.42
N LEU A 33 -2.72 9.56 2.54
CA LEU A 33 -2.82 8.13 2.84
C LEU A 33 -3.08 7.31 1.58
N TYR A 34 -2.28 6.27 1.34
CA TYR A 34 -2.64 5.24 0.39
C TYR A 34 -3.41 4.12 1.10
N VAL A 35 -4.59 3.81 0.58
CA VAL A 35 -5.40 2.66 1.02
C VAL A 35 -5.32 1.58 -0.05
N VAL A 36 -4.78 0.42 0.29
CA VAL A 36 -4.71 -0.74 -0.61
C VAL A 36 -5.79 -1.75 -0.24
N VAL A 37 -6.69 -2.03 -1.19
CA VAL A 37 -7.84 -2.92 -1.01
C VAL A 37 -7.61 -4.22 -1.79
N CYS A 38 -7.71 -5.36 -1.08
CA CYS A 38 -7.63 -6.69 -1.70
C CYS A 38 -9.00 -7.38 -1.73
N ALA A 39 -9.14 -8.35 -2.64
CA ALA A 39 -10.35 -9.15 -2.80
C ALA A 39 -10.60 -10.07 -1.59
N ALA A 40 -11.32 -9.60 -0.60
CA ALA A 40 -11.77 -10.38 0.55
C ALA A 40 -13.25 -10.08 0.82
N GLY A 41 -13.98 -11.02 1.42
CA GLY A 41 -15.42 -10.89 1.63
C GLY A 41 -15.85 -9.66 2.44
N VAL A 42 -14.96 -9.12 3.28
CA VAL A 42 -15.22 -7.90 4.07
C VAL A 42 -14.97 -6.61 3.29
N ALA A 43 -14.39 -6.66 2.07
CA ALA A 43 -13.95 -5.46 1.34
C ALA A 43 -15.09 -4.46 1.06
N SER A 44 -16.35 -4.92 1.02
CA SER A 44 -17.53 -4.04 0.90
C SER A 44 -17.64 -2.98 2.02
N GLY A 45 -16.98 -3.21 3.16
CA GLY A 45 -16.96 -2.26 4.28
C GLY A 45 -15.84 -1.21 4.23
N VAL A 46 -15.03 -1.15 3.16
CA VAL A 46 -13.86 -0.26 3.08
C VAL A 46 -14.21 1.23 3.22
N GLY A 47 -15.43 1.62 2.89
CA GLY A 47 -15.93 2.98 3.12
C GLY A 47 -15.77 3.45 4.57
N ALA A 48 -15.91 2.54 5.54
CA ALA A 48 -15.70 2.87 6.96
C ALA A 48 -14.25 3.28 7.28
N LEU A 49 -13.25 2.63 6.64
CA LEU A 49 -11.84 3.02 6.76
C LEU A 49 -11.60 4.40 6.14
N ILE A 50 -12.15 4.63 4.95
CA ILE A 50 -12.00 5.91 4.24
C ILE A 50 -12.59 7.04 5.09
N ASP A 51 -13.82 6.87 5.60
CA ASP A 51 -14.46 7.86 6.47
C ASP A 51 -13.64 8.13 7.74
N ALA A 52 -13.06 7.09 8.34
CA ALA A 52 -12.21 7.22 9.50
C ALA A 52 -10.90 7.98 9.19
N ALA A 53 -10.31 7.76 8.02
CA ALA A 53 -9.12 8.49 7.56
C ALA A 53 -9.44 9.97 7.31
N LEU A 54 -10.54 10.26 6.61
CA LEU A 54 -11.00 11.63 6.35
C LEU A 54 -11.28 12.39 7.66
N ARG A 55 -11.90 11.73 8.68
CA ARG A 55 -12.10 12.35 10.01
C ARG A 55 -10.80 12.63 10.78
N ARG A 56 -9.69 11.98 10.40
CA ARG A 56 -8.34 12.23 10.95
C ARG A 56 -7.52 13.15 10.02
N ASP A 57 -8.20 13.95 9.21
CA ASP A 57 -7.61 14.93 8.28
C ASP A 57 -6.63 14.36 7.24
N TRP A 58 -6.76 13.05 6.90
CA TRP A 58 -6.03 12.46 5.79
C TRP A 58 -6.70 12.75 4.44
N GLU A 59 -5.90 13.11 3.44
CA GLU A 59 -6.31 12.92 2.05
C GLU A 59 -6.08 11.46 1.64
N VAL A 60 -7.01 10.87 0.88
CA VAL A 60 -6.99 9.43 0.59
C VAL A 60 -6.88 9.15 -0.90
N GLY A 61 -5.96 8.27 -1.28
CA GLY A 61 -5.87 7.65 -2.61
C GLY A 61 -6.01 6.13 -2.50
N VAL A 62 -6.90 5.53 -3.29
CA VAL A 62 -7.18 4.09 -3.21
C VAL A 62 -6.52 3.33 -4.36
N PHE A 63 -5.78 2.28 -3.99
CA PHE A 63 -5.30 1.25 -4.89
C PHE A 63 -6.08 -0.04 -4.62
N ALA A 64 -6.55 -0.70 -5.66
CA ALA A 64 -7.20 -1.99 -5.53
C ALA A 64 -6.45 -3.06 -6.32
N THR A 65 -6.45 -4.29 -5.82
CA THR A 65 -6.02 -5.41 -6.65
C THR A 65 -7.00 -5.58 -7.80
N PRO A 66 -6.57 -6.02 -9.00
CA PRO A 66 -7.50 -6.21 -10.12
C PRO A 66 -8.73 -7.05 -9.75
N VAL A 67 -8.55 -8.14 -9.02
CA VAL A 67 -9.65 -8.99 -8.56
C VAL A 67 -10.58 -8.26 -7.60
N ALA A 68 -10.09 -7.31 -6.80
CA ALA A 68 -10.96 -6.56 -5.89
C ALA A 68 -11.94 -5.63 -6.63
N MET A 69 -11.57 -5.18 -7.85
CA MET A 69 -12.44 -4.39 -8.72
C MET A 69 -13.63 -5.20 -9.28
N ASP A 70 -13.57 -6.52 -9.24
CA ASP A 70 -14.61 -7.41 -9.76
C ASP A 70 -15.78 -7.59 -8.78
N GLY A 71 -16.27 -6.49 -8.19
CA GLY A 71 -17.49 -6.46 -7.37
C GLY A 71 -17.30 -6.78 -5.88
N PHE A 72 -16.07 -6.74 -5.34
CA PHE A 72 -15.83 -6.95 -3.91
C PHE A 72 -16.24 -5.75 -3.05
N PHE A 73 -16.35 -4.58 -3.63
CA PHE A 73 -16.82 -3.36 -2.97
C PHE A 73 -17.43 -2.39 -4.00
N ASP A 74 -18.18 -1.40 -3.52
CA ASP A 74 -18.77 -0.37 -4.37
C ASP A 74 -17.71 0.66 -4.75
N THR A 75 -17.25 0.60 -6.01
CA THR A 75 -16.21 1.49 -6.53
C THR A 75 -16.71 2.93 -6.64
N ALA A 76 -17.98 3.14 -7.01
CA ALA A 76 -18.57 4.47 -7.14
C ALA A 76 -18.69 5.17 -5.78
N ASP A 77 -19.07 4.44 -4.73
CA ASP A 77 -19.11 4.95 -3.36
C ASP A 77 -17.71 5.36 -2.86
N VAL A 78 -16.69 4.52 -3.12
CA VAL A 78 -15.31 4.81 -2.74
C VAL A 78 -14.77 6.04 -3.48
N GLU A 79 -15.01 6.17 -4.77
CA GLU A 79 -14.60 7.34 -5.55
C GLU A 79 -15.32 8.61 -5.12
N ALA A 80 -16.61 8.51 -4.79
CA ALA A 80 -17.37 9.64 -4.27
C ALA A 80 -16.85 10.14 -2.92
N ARG A 81 -16.44 9.23 -2.00
CA ARG A 81 -15.88 9.58 -0.69
C ARG A 81 -14.50 10.24 -0.79
N THR A 82 -13.65 9.73 -1.67
CA THR A 82 -12.26 10.22 -1.80
C THR A 82 -12.13 11.41 -2.75
N GLY A 83 -13.13 11.64 -3.62
CA GLY A 83 -13.06 12.62 -4.70
C GLY A 83 -12.01 12.24 -5.77
N ARG A 84 -11.55 10.99 -5.81
CA ARG A 84 -10.44 10.52 -6.64
C ARG A 84 -10.75 9.16 -7.26
N PRO A 85 -10.29 8.88 -8.51
CA PRO A 85 -10.47 7.57 -9.12
C PRO A 85 -9.62 6.51 -8.42
N ILE A 86 -10.18 5.29 -8.29
CA ILE A 86 -9.46 4.13 -7.81
C ILE A 86 -8.42 3.69 -8.83
N ARG A 87 -7.26 3.27 -8.37
CA ARG A 87 -6.18 2.78 -9.24
C ARG A 87 -5.99 1.26 -9.07
N SER A 88 -6.15 0.53 -10.16
CA SER A 88 -5.93 -0.93 -10.21
C SER A 88 -4.98 -1.37 -11.33
N ALA A 89 -4.74 -0.49 -12.31
CA ALA A 89 -3.87 -0.74 -13.45
C ALA A 89 -2.75 0.30 -13.55
N TRP A 90 -1.66 -0.09 -14.19
CA TRP A 90 -0.54 0.78 -14.47
C TRP A 90 -0.96 1.98 -15.32
N ARG A 91 -0.39 3.15 -15.04
CA ARG A 91 -0.50 4.32 -15.91
C ARG A 91 0.27 4.07 -17.22
N ARG A 92 -0.20 4.70 -18.29
CA ARG A 92 0.53 4.70 -19.57
C ARG A 92 1.75 5.63 -19.49
N PRO A 93 2.79 5.38 -20.31
CA PRO A 93 3.90 6.31 -20.44
C PRO A 93 3.39 7.73 -20.79
N GLY A 94 3.89 8.74 -20.07
CA GLY A 94 3.47 10.13 -20.26
C GLY A 94 2.25 10.59 -19.44
N GLU A 95 1.47 9.68 -18.85
CA GLU A 95 0.41 10.06 -17.92
C GLU A 95 0.99 10.59 -16.61
N PRO A 96 0.42 11.66 -16.02
CA PRO A 96 0.86 12.19 -14.73
C PRO A 96 0.65 11.17 -13.61
N ARG A 97 1.35 11.34 -12.51
CA ARG A 97 1.09 10.56 -11.29
C ARG A 97 -0.32 10.89 -10.79
N PRO A 98 -1.17 9.88 -10.51
CA PRO A 98 -2.56 10.12 -10.12
C PRO A 98 -2.70 10.68 -8.70
N PHE A 99 -1.71 10.41 -7.84
CA PHE A 99 -1.70 10.80 -6.43
C PHE A 99 -0.33 11.40 -6.05
N PRO A 100 -0.27 12.28 -5.04
CA PRO A 100 0.98 12.68 -4.39
C PRO A 100 1.73 11.47 -3.83
N ALA A 101 2.97 11.67 -3.38
CA ALA A 101 3.67 10.66 -2.59
C ALA A 101 2.93 10.43 -1.26
N PRO A 102 2.82 9.18 -0.76
CA PRO A 102 2.12 8.91 0.48
C PRO A 102 2.97 9.28 1.70
N ASP A 103 2.33 9.80 2.73
CA ASP A 103 2.91 9.92 4.07
C ASP A 103 2.74 8.64 4.88
N ALA A 104 1.74 7.81 4.53
CA ALA A 104 1.53 6.48 5.09
C ALA A 104 0.75 5.59 4.13
N VAL A 105 0.80 4.27 4.37
CA VAL A 105 0.04 3.27 3.61
C VAL A 105 -0.73 2.37 4.57
N VAL A 106 -1.97 2.05 4.26
CA VAL A 106 -2.72 0.98 4.92
C VAL A 106 -3.16 -0.07 3.91
N VAL A 107 -3.12 -1.33 4.31
CA VAL A 107 -3.60 -2.48 3.52
C VAL A 107 -4.74 -3.13 4.28
N ALA A 108 -5.97 -2.86 3.87
CA ALA A 108 -7.16 -3.38 4.52
C ALA A 108 -8.33 -3.53 3.53
N PRO A 109 -8.82 -4.75 3.35
CA PRO A 109 -8.31 -6.00 3.89
C PRO A 109 -7.09 -6.51 3.11
N ALA A 110 -6.14 -7.16 3.78
CA ALA A 110 -5.01 -7.82 3.14
C ALA A 110 -5.27 -9.33 3.00
N THR A 111 -5.11 -9.88 1.80
CA THR A 111 -5.30 -11.31 1.55
C THR A 111 -3.99 -12.10 1.64
N PHE A 112 -4.11 -13.42 1.85
CA PHE A 112 -3.00 -14.36 1.81
C PHE A 112 -2.10 -14.18 0.58
N ASN A 113 -2.72 -14.07 -0.60
CA ASN A 113 -2.00 -13.95 -1.86
C ASN A 113 -1.20 -12.65 -1.93
N THR A 114 -1.81 -11.53 -1.55
CA THR A 114 -1.15 -10.21 -1.56
C THR A 114 0.03 -10.17 -0.59
N VAL A 115 -0.15 -10.68 0.64
CA VAL A 115 0.93 -10.72 1.64
C VAL A 115 2.12 -11.56 1.16
N ASN A 116 1.87 -12.75 0.60
CA ASN A 116 2.93 -13.61 0.11
C ASN A 116 3.66 -13.03 -1.12
N LYS A 117 2.94 -12.46 -2.08
CA LYS A 117 3.54 -11.80 -3.24
C LYS A 117 4.40 -10.62 -2.82
N TRP A 118 3.88 -9.78 -1.95
CA TRP A 118 4.59 -8.62 -1.43
C TRP A 118 5.88 -9.01 -0.71
N ALA A 119 5.81 -9.97 0.22
CA ALA A 119 6.98 -10.48 0.93
C ALA A 119 8.04 -11.09 0.01
N ALA A 120 7.61 -11.69 -1.10
CA ALA A 120 8.49 -12.26 -2.12
C ALA A 120 9.02 -11.23 -3.14
N GLY A 121 8.53 -9.97 -3.10
CA GLY A 121 8.87 -8.93 -4.08
C GLY A 121 8.27 -9.15 -5.46
N LEU A 122 7.15 -9.89 -5.56
CA LEU A 122 6.46 -10.19 -6.82
C LEU A 122 5.51 -9.04 -7.16
N ALA A 123 6.02 -7.97 -7.74
CA ALA A 123 5.30 -6.76 -8.09
C ALA A 123 4.51 -6.91 -9.41
N ASP A 124 3.65 -7.91 -9.50
CA ASP A 124 2.88 -8.28 -10.71
C ASP A 124 1.58 -7.49 -10.88
N THR A 125 1.19 -6.70 -9.90
CA THR A 125 0.06 -5.78 -9.95
C THR A 125 0.46 -4.41 -9.43
N LEU A 126 -0.25 -3.35 -9.85
CA LEU A 126 0.01 -2.00 -9.36
C LEU A 126 -0.07 -1.93 -7.83
N ALA A 127 -1.07 -2.58 -7.22
CA ALA A 127 -1.24 -2.60 -5.78
C ALA A 127 -0.01 -3.18 -5.06
N VAL A 128 0.50 -4.36 -5.48
CA VAL A 128 1.67 -4.99 -4.86
C VAL A 128 2.95 -4.19 -5.12
N ALA A 129 3.12 -3.63 -6.33
CA ALA A 129 4.25 -2.77 -6.64
C ALA A 129 4.29 -1.53 -5.74
N THR A 130 3.13 -0.88 -5.51
CA THR A 130 3.01 0.26 -4.59
C THR A 130 3.46 -0.12 -3.17
N LEU A 131 3.11 -1.33 -2.70
CA LEU A 131 3.54 -1.83 -1.39
C LEU A 131 5.05 -2.09 -1.33
N CYS A 132 5.64 -2.64 -2.39
CA CYS A 132 7.09 -2.83 -2.49
C CYS A 132 7.83 -1.49 -2.46
N GLU A 133 7.33 -0.49 -3.19
CA GLU A 133 7.88 0.88 -3.20
C GLU A 133 7.79 1.52 -1.81
N ALA A 134 6.65 1.41 -1.12
CA ALA A 134 6.45 1.96 0.21
C ALA A 134 7.49 1.45 1.23
N CYS A 135 7.79 0.14 1.22
CA CYS A 135 8.85 -0.43 2.04
C CYS A 135 10.23 0.17 1.70
N GLY A 136 10.54 0.32 0.40
CA GLY A 136 11.80 0.87 -0.06
C GLY A 136 11.99 2.35 0.30
N LEU A 137 10.91 3.09 0.39
CA LEU A 137 10.88 4.51 0.78
C LEU A 137 10.83 4.72 2.30
N GLY A 138 10.67 3.65 3.10
CA GLY A 138 10.53 3.75 4.55
C GLY A 138 9.21 4.39 5.01
N VAL A 139 8.19 4.38 4.16
CA VAL A 139 6.86 4.91 4.49
C VAL A 139 6.18 3.99 5.51
N PRO A 140 5.57 4.53 6.59
CA PRO A 140 4.83 3.72 7.56
C PRO A 140 3.72 2.90 6.90
N VAL A 141 3.68 1.59 7.19
CA VAL A 141 2.66 0.69 6.61
C VAL A 141 1.93 -0.09 7.70
N GLY A 142 0.60 0.07 7.75
CA GLY A 142 -0.31 -0.68 8.62
C GLY A 142 -1.13 -1.70 7.83
N VAL A 143 -1.27 -2.92 8.35
CA VAL A 143 -1.93 -4.04 7.64
C VAL A 143 -2.97 -4.72 8.52
N LEU A 144 -4.19 -4.86 8.01
CA LEU A 144 -5.23 -5.69 8.60
C LEU A 144 -5.50 -6.91 7.70
N PRO A 145 -5.01 -8.08 8.09
CA PRO A 145 -5.24 -9.31 7.33
C PRO A 145 -6.69 -9.78 7.38
N CYS A 146 -7.19 -10.30 6.25
CA CYS A 146 -8.42 -11.08 6.18
C CYS A 146 -8.08 -12.42 5.53
N VAL A 147 -7.70 -13.37 6.38
CA VAL A 147 -7.17 -14.68 5.98
C VAL A 147 -7.82 -15.75 6.85
N SER A 148 -8.23 -16.87 6.28
CA SER A 148 -8.76 -18.00 7.05
C SER A 148 -7.67 -18.67 7.90
N ASP A 149 -8.07 -19.31 9.00
CA ASP A 149 -7.13 -19.98 9.91
C ASP A 149 -6.26 -21.03 9.20
N ALA A 150 -6.84 -21.76 8.25
CA ALA A 150 -6.12 -22.73 7.44
C ALA A 150 -4.99 -22.09 6.61
N LEU A 151 -5.27 -20.96 5.96
CA LEU A 151 -4.26 -20.21 5.22
C LEU A 151 -3.27 -19.50 6.15
N ALA A 152 -3.72 -18.98 7.29
CA ALA A 152 -2.86 -18.32 8.27
C ALA A 152 -1.85 -19.30 8.90
N SER A 153 -2.20 -20.60 8.99
CA SER A 153 -1.30 -21.65 9.49
C SER A 153 -0.22 -22.06 8.47
N HIS A 154 -0.36 -21.69 7.18
CA HIS A 154 0.58 -22.09 6.14
C HIS A 154 1.98 -21.53 6.39
N PRO A 155 3.07 -22.34 6.30
CA PRO A 155 4.43 -21.89 6.60
C PRO A 155 4.88 -20.70 5.76
N ALA A 156 4.50 -20.65 4.47
CA ALA A 156 4.86 -19.51 3.60
C ALA A 156 4.24 -18.20 4.10
N TYR A 157 3.00 -18.22 4.62
CA TYR A 157 2.35 -17.04 5.13
C TYR A 157 3.03 -16.52 6.40
N ARG A 158 3.37 -17.41 7.33
CA ARG A 158 4.11 -17.06 8.54
C ARG A 158 5.48 -16.44 8.20
N ALA A 159 6.24 -17.08 7.31
CA ALA A 159 7.52 -16.56 6.84
C ALA A 159 7.36 -15.18 6.15
N SER A 160 6.28 -14.98 5.40
CA SER A 160 5.95 -13.70 4.76
C SER A 160 5.67 -12.61 5.79
N LEU A 161 4.89 -12.90 6.84
CA LEU A 161 4.64 -11.95 7.93
C LEU A 161 5.94 -11.55 8.63
N ASP A 162 6.81 -12.52 8.95
CA ASP A 162 8.08 -12.25 9.63
C ASP A 162 9.00 -11.40 8.77
N ARG A 163 9.08 -11.68 7.47
CA ARG A 163 9.85 -10.88 6.52
C ARG A 163 9.34 -9.43 6.44
N LEU A 164 8.03 -9.24 6.30
CA LEU A 164 7.45 -7.90 6.20
C LEU A 164 7.57 -7.12 7.52
N ARG A 165 7.42 -7.78 8.67
CA ARG A 165 7.69 -7.16 9.98
C ARG A 165 9.14 -6.71 10.10
N GLY A 166 10.09 -7.52 9.62
CA GLY A 166 11.50 -7.15 9.55
C GLY A 166 11.78 -5.95 8.64
N MET A 167 10.87 -5.63 7.72
CA MET A 167 10.90 -4.44 6.88
C MET A 167 10.13 -3.25 7.47
N GLY A 168 9.65 -3.35 8.72
CA GLY A 168 8.94 -2.27 9.42
C GLY A 168 7.42 -2.26 9.19
N VAL A 169 6.85 -3.25 8.49
CA VAL A 169 5.40 -3.35 8.29
C VAL A 169 4.71 -3.78 9.58
N ARG A 170 3.65 -3.09 9.96
CA ARG A 170 2.90 -3.32 11.19
C ARG A 170 1.61 -4.08 10.89
N PHE A 171 1.43 -5.23 11.52
CA PHE A 171 0.24 -6.06 11.38
C PHE A 171 -0.63 -5.95 12.62
N GLY A 172 -1.93 -5.69 12.43
CA GLY A 172 -2.95 -5.69 13.47
C GLY A 172 -3.92 -6.86 13.33
N ASP A 173 -4.65 -7.15 14.42
CA ASP A 173 -5.80 -8.05 14.37
C ASP A 173 -7.05 -7.20 14.05
N PRO A 174 -7.74 -7.45 12.92
CA PRO A 174 -8.94 -6.72 12.58
C PRO A 174 -10.17 -7.13 13.38
N TYR A 175 -10.09 -8.19 14.18
CA TYR A 175 -11.24 -8.76 14.89
C TYR A 175 -11.10 -8.62 16.42
N GLU A 176 -12.22 -8.52 17.12
CA GLU A 176 -12.23 -8.64 18.58
C GLU A 176 -12.22 -10.11 19.00
N GLY A 177 -11.44 -10.45 20.05
CA GLY A 177 -11.47 -11.76 20.68
C GLY A 177 -10.58 -12.84 20.07
N GLY A 178 -9.69 -12.49 19.13
CA GLY A 178 -8.76 -13.44 18.51
C GLY A 178 -9.41 -14.46 17.56
N ALA A 179 -8.61 -15.37 16.98
CA ALA A 179 -9.02 -16.31 15.94
C ALA A 179 -10.03 -17.40 16.38
N ALA A 180 -10.25 -17.58 17.68
CA ALA A 180 -11.02 -18.71 18.23
C ALA A 180 -12.54 -18.46 18.41
N ALA A 181 -13.05 -17.24 18.20
CA ALA A 181 -14.46 -16.92 18.40
C ALA A 181 -15.25 -17.15 17.11
N GLY A 182 -15.87 -18.30 16.95
CA GLY A 182 -16.88 -18.59 15.91
C GLY A 182 -18.15 -17.76 16.14
N GLY A 183 -18.19 -16.51 15.66
CA GLY A 183 -19.31 -15.61 15.72
C GLY A 183 -19.27 -14.60 14.59
N ASP A 184 -20.26 -13.76 14.48
CA ASP A 184 -20.32 -12.66 13.50
C ASP A 184 -19.19 -11.66 13.82
N ARG A 185 -18.03 -11.88 13.16
CA ARG A 185 -16.79 -11.17 13.47
C ARG A 185 -16.76 -9.85 12.72
N ARG A 186 -17.06 -8.77 13.43
CA ARG A 186 -16.95 -7.44 12.89
C ARG A 186 -15.49 -7.08 12.57
N PHE A 187 -15.23 -6.64 11.33
CA PHE A 187 -13.94 -6.15 10.91
C PHE A 187 -13.77 -4.69 11.37
N HIS A 188 -12.80 -4.43 12.24
CA HIS A 188 -12.54 -3.11 12.83
C HIS A 188 -11.56 -2.30 11.98
N TRP A 189 -12.08 -1.61 11.00
CA TRP A 189 -11.35 -0.86 9.98
C TRP A 189 -10.40 0.19 10.53
N GLU A 190 -10.79 0.90 11.59
CA GLU A 190 -10.02 2.00 12.16
C GLU A 190 -8.68 1.54 12.74
N ARG A 191 -8.55 0.28 13.15
CA ARG A 191 -7.30 -0.31 13.63
C ARG A 191 -6.16 -0.21 12.63
N ALA A 192 -6.45 -0.11 11.31
CA ALA A 192 -5.43 0.10 10.29
C ALA A 192 -4.71 1.44 10.48
N LEU A 193 -5.46 2.48 10.85
CA LEU A 193 -4.92 3.82 11.12
C LEU A 193 -4.18 3.86 12.46
N ASP A 194 -4.69 3.17 13.48
CA ASP A 194 -4.05 3.10 14.80
C ASP A 194 -2.65 2.46 14.73
N LEU A 195 -2.41 1.60 13.73
CA LEU A 195 -1.08 1.03 13.48
C LEU A 195 -0.07 2.08 12.99
N LEU A 196 -0.52 3.19 12.39
CA LEU A 196 0.36 4.25 11.91
C LEU A 196 0.88 5.15 13.03
N GLU A 197 0.10 5.30 14.11
CA GLU A 197 0.37 6.22 15.24
C GLU A 197 1.35 5.66 16.27
N ARG A 198 1.65 4.35 16.26
CA ARG A 198 2.55 3.72 17.24
C ARG A 198 4.01 3.93 16.82
N HIS A 199 4.67 4.82 17.51
CA HIS A 199 6.12 5.04 17.47
C HIS A 199 6.86 4.10 18.41
#